data_7d4f955fe8541879b8c1a3b34dc6f747
#
_entry.id   7d4f955fe8541879b8c1a3b34dc6f747
#
_cell.length_a   1.000
_cell.length_b   1.000
_cell.length_c   1.000
_cell.angle_alpha   90.00
_cell.angle_beta   90.00
_cell.angle_gamma   90.00
#
_symmetry.space_group_name_H-M   'P 1'
#
loop_
_entity.id
_entity.type
_entity.pdbx_description
1 polymer ?
#
loop_
_entity_poly.entity_id
_entity_poly.type
_entity_poly.pdbx_seq_one_letter_code
_entity_poly.pdbx_strand_id
1 'polypeptide(L)'
;EMEIERNGKWVEVLGAGVVHTNVLNSLGVDANLYNGWAFGFGLERLAIVSMALPDIRLLWSEDPRVKQQLHLGNAFQEVSKYPPVTRDISFVVDSDFIPNNYFDLIRDIGGNFGGGPAAR
;
A
#
# COMPACT_ATOMS: atom_id res chain seq x y z
N GLU A 1 13.90 -18.43 -9.61
CA GLU A 1 12.86 -17.54 -9.10
C GLU A 1 13.28 -16.98 -7.75
N MET A 2 12.83 -15.76 -7.44
CA MET A 2 12.96 -15.17 -6.11
C MET A 2 11.56 -14.95 -5.56
N GLU A 3 11.34 -15.43 -4.36
CA GLU A 3 10.05 -15.34 -3.67
C GLU A 3 10.21 -14.60 -2.35
N ILE A 4 9.16 -13.91 -1.95
CA ILE A 4 9.06 -13.24 -0.64
C ILE A 4 7.93 -13.91 0.15
N GLU A 5 8.21 -14.29 1.38
CA GLU A 5 7.19 -14.82 2.30
C GLU A 5 6.28 -13.67 2.77
N ARG A 6 4.96 -13.90 2.66
CA ARG A 6 3.94 -12.96 3.13
C ARG A 6 2.75 -13.70 3.70
N ASN A 7 2.48 -13.52 4.96
CA ASN A 7 1.32 -14.14 5.66
C ASN A 7 1.24 -15.67 5.46
N GLY A 8 2.37 -16.36 5.52
CA GLY A 8 2.46 -17.80 5.33
C GLY A 8 2.39 -18.26 3.87
N LYS A 9 2.46 -17.34 2.91
CA LYS A 9 2.48 -17.64 1.47
C LYS A 9 3.70 -17.05 0.80
N TRP A 10 4.30 -17.85 -0.09
CA TRP A 10 5.39 -17.39 -0.95
C TRP A 10 4.83 -16.66 -2.17
N VAL A 11 5.34 -15.48 -2.43
CA VAL A 11 4.97 -14.64 -3.58
C VAL A 11 6.19 -14.44 -4.44
N GLU A 12 6.15 -14.98 -5.65
CA GLU A 12 7.20 -14.75 -6.64
C GLU A 12 7.26 -13.27 -7.03
N VAL A 13 8.45 -12.69 -6.95
CA VAL A 13 8.70 -11.27 -7.28
C VAL A 13 9.70 -11.09 -8.41
N LEU A 14 10.48 -12.12 -8.71
CA LEU A 14 11.47 -12.12 -9.78
C LEU A 14 11.60 -13.49 -10.41
N GLY A 15 11.50 -13.53 -11.73
CA GLY A 15 11.93 -14.65 -12.56
C GLY A 15 13.25 -14.33 -13.25
N ALA A 16 14.19 -15.28 -13.28
CA ALA A 16 15.43 -15.16 -14.03
C ALA A 16 15.88 -16.52 -14.53
N GLY A 17 16.59 -16.55 -15.64
CA GLY A 17 17.11 -17.80 -16.17
C GLY A 17 17.83 -17.63 -17.52
N VAL A 18 18.38 -18.75 -17.97
CA VAL A 18 18.99 -18.84 -19.29
C VAL A 18 17.91 -18.88 -20.35
N VAL A 19 18.08 -18.10 -21.40
CA VAL A 19 17.14 -18.01 -22.51
C VAL A 19 17.15 -19.33 -23.29
N HIS A 20 15.97 -19.87 -23.57
CA HIS A 20 15.82 -21.09 -24.34
C HIS A 20 16.29 -20.89 -25.77
N THR A 21 16.94 -21.91 -26.38
CA THR A 21 17.53 -21.87 -27.72
C THR A 21 16.53 -21.45 -28.81
N ASN A 22 15.28 -21.90 -28.71
CA ASN A 22 14.22 -21.50 -29.67
C ASN A 22 13.93 -19.98 -29.66
N VAL A 23 14.05 -19.34 -28.49
CA VAL A 23 13.86 -17.89 -28.38
C VAL A 23 15.04 -17.15 -29.02
N LEU A 24 16.28 -17.61 -28.78
CA LEU A 24 17.45 -17.04 -29.43
C LEU A 24 17.35 -17.14 -30.97
N ASN A 25 16.99 -18.31 -31.48
CA ASN A 25 16.82 -18.53 -32.90
C ASN A 25 15.70 -17.66 -33.51
N SER A 26 14.60 -17.45 -32.79
CA SER A 26 13.50 -16.55 -33.24
C SER A 26 13.93 -15.09 -33.30
N LEU A 27 14.93 -14.70 -32.52
CA LEU A 27 15.54 -13.37 -32.51
C LEU A 27 16.69 -13.22 -33.52
N GLY A 28 16.98 -14.28 -34.31
CA GLY A 28 18.07 -14.29 -35.28
C GLY A 28 19.47 -14.45 -34.66
N VAL A 29 19.53 -14.91 -33.40
CA VAL A 29 20.79 -15.16 -32.69
C VAL A 29 21.12 -16.65 -32.81
N ASP A 30 22.35 -16.98 -33.29
CA ASP A 30 22.82 -18.37 -33.38
C ASP A 30 23.01 -18.96 -31.98
N ALA A 31 22.11 -19.86 -31.58
CA ALA A 31 22.11 -20.50 -30.28
C ALA A 31 23.27 -21.51 -30.10
N ASN A 32 24.04 -21.82 -31.15
CA ASN A 32 25.26 -22.65 -31.03
C ASN A 32 26.48 -21.83 -30.62
N LEU A 33 26.47 -20.53 -30.93
CA LEU A 33 27.59 -19.62 -30.65
C LEU A 33 27.30 -18.75 -29.41
N TYR A 34 26.05 -18.49 -29.14
CA TYR A 34 25.62 -17.56 -28.07
C TYR A 34 24.63 -18.22 -27.15
N ASN A 35 24.67 -17.83 -25.89
CA ASN A 35 23.59 -18.03 -24.93
C ASN A 35 23.07 -16.69 -24.45
N GLY A 36 21.90 -16.68 -23.82
CA GLY A 36 21.30 -15.50 -23.25
C GLY A 36 20.85 -15.74 -21.80
N TRP A 37 20.81 -14.69 -21.03
CA TRP A 37 20.23 -14.69 -19.70
C TRP A 37 19.25 -13.54 -19.58
N ALA A 38 18.12 -13.79 -18.96
CA ALA A 38 17.05 -12.79 -18.78
C ALA A 38 16.54 -12.79 -17.35
N PHE A 39 16.02 -11.65 -16.92
CA PHE A 39 15.31 -11.52 -15.66
C PHE A 39 14.14 -10.54 -15.82
N GLY A 40 13.12 -10.70 -14.98
CA GLY A 40 11.99 -9.82 -14.92
C GLY A 40 11.50 -9.65 -13.48
N PHE A 41 11.22 -8.41 -13.09
CA PHE A 41 10.59 -8.10 -11.81
C PHE A 41 9.10 -7.88 -11.98
N GLY A 42 8.31 -8.46 -11.06
CA GLY A 42 6.90 -8.11 -10.90
C GLY A 42 6.77 -6.83 -10.09
N LEU A 43 6.79 -5.65 -10.73
CA LEU A 43 6.75 -4.36 -10.03
C LEU A 43 5.51 -4.21 -9.15
N GLU A 44 4.35 -4.63 -9.65
CA GLU A 44 3.09 -4.61 -8.89
C GLU A 44 3.17 -5.54 -7.67
N ARG A 45 3.80 -6.70 -7.80
CA ARG A 45 3.99 -7.65 -6.69
C ARG A 45 4.90 -7.06 -5.62
N LEU A 46 6.01 -6.42 -6.03
CA LEU A 46 6.90 -5.71 -5.11
C LEU A 46 6.18 -4.55 -4.41
N ALA A 47 5.38 -3.79 -5.13
CA ALA A 47 4.59 -2.69 -4.58
C ALA A 47 3.57 -3.20 -3.55
N ILE A 48 2.83 -4.27 -3.86
CA ILE A 48 1.87 -4.91 -2.95
C ILE A 48 2.56 -5.37 -1.66
N VAL A 49 3.73 -6.01 -1.78
CA VAL A 49 4.47 -6.50 -0.61
C VAL A 49 4.99 -5.32 0.20
N SER A 50 5.63 -4.33 -0.43
CA SER A 50 6.22 -3.16 0.24
C SER A 50 5.19 -2.31 0.99
N MET A 51 4.00 -2.12 0.40
CA MET A 51 2.93 -1.29 0.98
C MET A 51 1.89 -2.10 1.76
N ALA A 52 2.09 -3.41 1.92
CA ALA A 52 1.13 -4.31 2.58
C ALA A 52 -0.30 -4.20 2.03
N LEU A 53 -0.45 -4.00 0.71
CA LEU A 53 -1.76 -3.87 0.08
C LEU A 53 -2.54 -5.19 0.13
N PRO A 54 -3.79 -5.19 0.60
CA PRO A 54 -4.63 -6.39 0.62
C PRO A 54 -5.12 -6.82 -0.78
N ASP A 55 -5.15 -5.90 -1.74
CA ASP A 55 -5.68 -6.12 -3.08
C ASP A 55 -4.90 -5.29 -4.12
N ILE A 56 -4.50 -5.92 -5.22
CA ILE A 56 -3.77 -5.26 -6.31
C ILE A 56 -4.55 -4.10 -6.94
N ARG A 57 -5.88 -4.18 -6.96
CA ARG A 57 -6.75 -3.13 -7.52
C ARG A 57 -6.62 -1.78 -6.84
N LEU A 58 -6.07 -1.74 -5.62
CA LEU A 58 -5.80 -0.49 -4.90
C LEU A 58 -4.74 0.36 -5.60
N LEU A 59 -3.84 -0.24 -6.39
CA LEU A 59 -2.84 0.49 -7.17
C LEU A 59 -3.47 1.42 -8.22
N TRP A 60 -4.68 1.11 -8.67
CA TRP A 60 -5.44 1.90 -9.65
C TRP A 60 -6.67 2.58 -9.06
N SER A 61 -6.74 2.67 -7.72
CA SER A 61 -7.86 3.32 -7.04
C SER A 61 -7.89 4.82 -7.36
N GLU A 62 -9.06 5.35 -7.67
CA GLU A 62 -9.29 6.78 -7.85
C GLU A 62 -9.62 7.52 -6.53
N ASP A 63 -9.82 6.79 -5.42
CA ASP A 63 -10.08 7.39 -4.10
C ASP A 63 -8.83 8.17 -3.61
N PRO A 64 -8.93 9.49 -3.37
CA PRO A 64 -7.81 10.29 -2.91
C PRO A 64 -7.18 9.79 -1.60
N ARG A 65 -7.99 9.21 -0.70
CA ARG A 65 -7.54 8.67 0.59
C ARG A 65 -6.68 7.41 0.41
N VAL A 66 -6.93 6.63 -0.64
CA VAL A 66 -6.10 5.50 -1.05
C VAL A 66 -4.84 6.01 -1.72
N LYS A 67 -4.96 6.90 -2.72
CA LYS A 67 -3.82 7.46 -3.46
C LYS A 67 -2.76 8.09 -2.56
N GLN A 68 -3.18 8.81 -1.53
CA GLN A 68 -2.27 9.44 -0.56
C GLN A 68 -1.44 8.45 0.26
N GLN A 69 -1.86 7.19 0.35
CA GLN A 69 -1.14 6.16 1.08
C GLN A 69 -0.19 5.33 0.21
N LEU A 70 -0.29 5.44 -1.13
CA LEU A 70 0.50 4.64 -2.06
C LEU A 70 1.94 5.17 -2.20
N HIS A 71 2.71 4.99 -1.15
CA HIS A 71 4.14 5.29 -1.10
C HIS A 71 4.92 4.07 -0.63
N LEU A 72 5.99 3.73 -1.34
CA LEU A 72 6.87 2.62 -0.98
C LEU A 72 7.39 2.79 0.46
N GLY A 73 7.27 1.74 1.26
CA GLY A 73 7.68 1.74 2.67
C GLY A 73 6.56 2.12 3.65
N ASN A 74 5.43 2.62 3.19
CA ASN A 74 4.25 2.84 4.04
C ASN A 74 3.35 1.60 4.03
N ALA A 75 2.98 1.11 5.20
CA ALA A 75 1.95 0.08 5.31
C ALA A 75 0.56 0.72 5.07
N PHE A 76 -0.16 0.19 4.10
CA PHE A 76 -1.51 0.65 3.77
C PHE A 76 -2.47 0.38 4.94
N GLN A 77 -3.29 1.38 5.24
CA GLN A 77 -4.39 1.27 6.20
C GLN A 77 -5.72 1.30 5.45
N GLU A 78 -6.60 0.37 5.80
CA GLU A 78 -7.91 0.25 5.13
C GLU A 78 -8.73 1.53 5.34
N VAL A 79 -9.24 2.06 4.23
CA VAL A 79 -10.06 3.29 4.24
C VAL A 79 -11.50 2.90 4.58
N SER A 80 -12.13 3.67 5.48
CA SER A 80 -13.53 3.47 5.85
C SER A 80 -14.43 3.48 4.61
N LYS A 81 -15.30 2.48 4.50
CA LYS A 81 -16.34 2.36 3.46
C LYS A 81 -17.59 3.18 3.78
N TYR A 82 -17.66 3.70 5.00
CA TYR A 82 -18.81 4.48 5.46
C TYR A 82 -18.60 5.96 5.18
N PRO A 83 -19.66 6.72 4.87
CA PRO A 83 -19.58 8.16 4.72
C PRO A 83 -19.20 8.81 6.06
N PRO A 84 -18.51 9.96 6.02
CA PRO A 84 -18.24 10.72 7.24
C PRO A 84 -19.55 11.20 7.86
N VAL A 85 -19.62 11.19 9.20
CA VAL A 85 -20.76 11.71 9.96
C VAL A 85 -20.31 12.95 10.70
N THR A 86 -20.96 14.08 10.41
CA THR A 86 -20.77 15.33 11.14
C THR A 86 -21.78 15.42 12.28
N ARG A 87 -21.32 15.80 13.46
CA ARG A 87 -22.15 16.02 14.63
C ARG A 87 -21.76 17.35 15.28
N ASP A 88 -22.76 18.14 15.63
CA ASP A 88 -22.58 19.36 16.41
C ASP A 88 -22.85 19.06 17.88
N ILE A 89 -21.98 19.56 18.74
CA ILE A 89 -22.11 19.43 20.21
C ILE A 89 -22.12 20.85 20.78
N SER A 90 -23.18 21.18 21.52
CA SER A 90 -23.29 22.44 22.21
C SER A 90 -23.20 22.18 23.72
N PHE A 91 -22.39 22.96 24.41
CA PHE A 91 -22.22 22.85 25.86
C PHE A 91 -21.98 24.22 26.47
N VAL A 92 -22.31 24.34 27.75
CA VAL A 92 -22.09 25.57 28.52
C VAL A 92 -20.73 25.46 29.18
N VAL A 93 -19.97 26.55 29.16
CA VAL A 93 -18.62 26.62 29.73
C VAL A 93 -18.54 27.75 30.76
N ASP A 94 -17.70 27.57 31.76
CA ASP A 94 -17.37 28.61 32.70
C ASP A 94 -16.38 29.63 32.12
N SER A 95 -16.21 30.77 32.81
CA SER A 95 -15.38 31.89 32.34
C SER A 95 -13.88 31.54 32.23
N ASP A 96 -13.43 30.52 32.89
CA ASP A 96 -12.04 29.98 32.91
C ASP A 96 -11.82 28.82 31.93
N PHE A 97 -12.80 28.53 31.06
CA PHE A 97 -12.70 27.48 30.06
C PHE A 97 -11.56 27.72 29.07
N ILE A 98 -10.71 26.73 28.92
CA ILE A 98 -9.60 26.72 27.96
C ILE A 98 -9.94 25.80 26.78
N PRO A 99 -10.14 26.33 25.55
CA PRO A 99 -10.52 25.53 24.38
C PRO A 99 -9.57 24.34 24.07
N ASN A 100 -8.27 24.49 24.36
CA ASN A 100 -7.30 23.43 24.13
C ASN A 100 -7.59 22.17 24.97
N ASN A 101 -8.08 22.32 26.19
CA ASN A 101 -8.43 21.16 27.02
C ASN A 101 -9.53 20.31 26.37
N TYR A 102 -10.47 20.96 25.69
CA TYR A 102 -11.53 20.28 24.93
C TYR A 102 -10.97 19.54 23.71
N PHE A 103 -10.06 20.17 22.97
CA PHE A 103 -9.44 19.54 21.81
C PHE A 103 -8.54 18.37 22.21
N ASP A 104 -7.85 18.47 23.34
CA ASP A 104 -7.04 17.37 23.86
C ASP A 104 -7.91 16.19 24.27
N LEU A 105 -9.03 16.45 24.96
CA LEU A 105 -9.99 15.41 25.32
C LEU A 105 -10.55 14.69 24.07
N ILE A 106 -10.88 15.43 23.02
CA ILE A 106 -11.36 14.83 21.74
C ILE A 106 -10.29 13.94 21.15
N ARG A 107 -9.01 14.36 21.14
CA ARG A 107 -7.91 13.55 20.60
C ARG A 107 -7.70 12.26 21.41
N ASP A 108 -7.75 12.36 22.71
CA ASP A 108 -7.57 11.22 23.62
C ASP A 108 -8.67 10.19 23.43
N ILE A 109 -9.93 10.64 23.36
CA ILE A 109 -11.07 9.76 23.10
C ILE A 109 -10.99 9.19 21.67
N GLY A 110 -10.74 10.05 20.66
CA GLY A 110 -10.66 9.64 19.26
C GLY A 110 -9.54 8.66 18.97
N GLY A 111 -8.40 8.80 19.62
CA GLY A 111 -7.27 7.87 19.51
C GLY A 111 -7.58 6.47 20.06
N ASN A 112 -8.48 6.36 21.04
CA ASN A 112 -8.89 5.09 21.62
C ASN A 112 -9.95 4.33 20.79
N PHE A 113 -10.61 4.98 19.82
CA PHE A 113 -11.64 4.37 18.98
C PHE A 113 -11.15 3.96 17.58
N GLY A 114 -9.85 3.75 17.40
CA GLY A 114 -9.25 3.22 16.19
C GLY A 114 -9.13 4.26 15.07
N GLY A 115 -8.04 4.94 15.13
CA GLY A 115 -7.45 5.88 14.25
C GLY A 115 -7.85 5.92 12.79
N GLY A 116 -8.65 6.90 12.45
CA GLY A 116 -8.47 7.61 11.21
C GLY A 116 -7.74 8.92 11.54
N PRO A 117 -6.90 9.46 10.65
CA PRO A 117 -6.31 10.77 10.86
C PRO A 117 -7.43 11.78 11.01
N ALA A 118 -7.44 12.49 12.15
CA ALA A 118 -8.33 13.60 12.35
C ALA A 118 -8.18 14.56 11.17
N ALA A 119 -9.25 14.76 10.42
CA ALA A 119 -9.30 15.76 9.36
C ALA A 119 -8.90 17.11 9.96
N ARG A 120 -7.91 17.73 9.34
CA ARG A 120 -7.61 19.15 9.56
C ARG A 120 -8.69 20.00 8.91
#